data_3da6f293508260774941bbdac249f72a
#
_entry.id   3da6f293508260774941bbdac249f72a
#
_cell.length_a   1.000
_cell.length_b   1.000
_cell.length_c   1.000
_cell.angle_alpha   90.00
_cell.angle_beta   90.00
_cell.angle_gamma   90.00
#
_symmetry.space_group_name_H-M   'P 1'
#
loop_
_entity.id
_entity.type
_entity.pdbx_description
1 polymer ?
#
loop_
_entity_poly.entity_id
_entity_poly.type
_entity_poly.pdbx_seq_one_letter_code
_entity_poly.pdbx_strand_id
1 'polypeptide(L)'
;MVHLRSDFTFTLKEQERLGNFLHRLHPTPAVCGLPKEDVRRFILQNECTARRYYSGFTGILNPESETHLYVSLRCMEIKDHVCVLHAGGGLLRDSIEEKEWEETEAKMETMKELLE
;
A
#
# COMPACT_ATOMS: atom_id res chain seq x y z
N MET A 1 -5.80 -14.70 11.45
CA MET A 1 -4.62 -14.47 10.58
C MET A 1 -3.49 -13.95 11.47
N VAL A 2 -2.28 -14.52 11.39
CA VAL A 2 -1.10 -14.09 12.16
C VAL A 2 -0.19 -13.31 11.22
N HIS A 3 0.22 -12.11 11.62
CA HIS A 3 1.15 -11.27 10.87
C HIS A 3 2.49 -11.18 11.59
N LEU A 4 3.58 -11.24 10.84
CA LEU A 4 4.91 -10.90 11.34
C LEU A 4 5.05 -9.37 11.33
N ARG A 5 5.52 -8.82 12.44
CA ARG A 5 5.84 -7.41 12.58
C ARG A 5 7.31 -7.24 12.86
N SER A 6 7.95 -6.33 12.16
CA SER A 6 9.32 -5.90 12.44
C SER A 6 9.33 -4.39 12.67
N ASP A 7 9.88 -3.96 13.79
CA ASP A 7 9.99 -2.55 14.15
C ASP A 7 11.43 -2.10 13.95
N PHE A 8 11.63 -0.99 13.26
CA PHE A 8 12.92 -0.39 13.01
C PHE A 8 12.93 1.03 13.58
N THR A 9 13.94 1.33 14.40
CA THR A 9 14.14 2.66 14.96
C THR A 9 15.44 3.25 14.43
N PHE A 10 15.38 4.45 13.92
CA PHE A 10 16.54 5.16 13.38
C PHE A 10 16.32 6.68 13.45
N THR A 11 17.40 7.43 13.30
CA THR A 11 17.37 8.88 13.23
C THR A 11 17.72 9.32 11.81
N LEU A 12 16.91 10.19 11.23
CA LEU A 12 17.24 10.83 9.95
C LEU A 12 18.39 11.81 10.17
N LYS A 13 19.35 11.81 9.26
CA LYS A 13 20.42 12.82 9.28
C LYS A 13 19.82 14.20 9.00
N GLU A 14 20.39 15.26 9.56
CA GLU A 14 19.90 16.64 9.44
C GLU A 14 19.67 17.08 7.98
N GLN A 15 20.49 16.59 7.05
CA GLN A 15 20.37 16.90 5.62
C GLN A 15 19.28 16.08 4.91
N GLU A 16 18.71 15.08 5.55
CA GLU A 16 17.72 14.21 4.97
C GLU A 16 16.32 14.81 5.16
N ARG A 17 15.68 15.17 4.06
CA ARG A 17 14.29 15.64 4.08
C ARG A 17 13.34 14.45 4.14
N LEU A 18 12.29 14.55 4.95
CA LEU A 18 11.27 13.53 5.10
C LEU A 18 10.70 13.07 3.74
N GLY A 19 10.47 14.01 2.82
CA GLY A 19 9.96 13.68 1.48
C GLY A 19 10.93 12.79 0.68
N ASN A 20 12.23 13.04 0.74
CA ASN A 20 13.23 12.19 0.09
C ASN A 20 13.28 10.80 0.71
N PHE A 21 13.16 10.71 2.01
CA PHE A 21 13.10 9.45 2.73
C PHE A 21 11.85 8.63 2.31
N LEU A 22 10.68 9.24 2.32
CA LEU A 22 9.43 8.61 1.89
C LEU A 22 9.49 8.18 0.41
N HIS A 23 10.09 9.01 -0.45
CA HIS A 23 10.26 8.66 -1.87
C HIS A 23 11.13 7.40 -2.05
N ARG A 24 12.18 7.24 -1.25
CA ARG A 24 13.00 6.03 -1.27
C ARG A 24 12.30 4.80 -0.71
N LEU A 25 11.44 4.97 0.28
CA LEU A 25 10.62 3.87 0.80
C LEU A 25 9.53 3.44 -0.17
N HIS A 26 8.99 4.36 -0.97
CA HIS A 26 7.90 4.10 -1.89
C HIS A 26 8.36 3.38 -3.19
N PRO A 27 7.61 2.39 -3.68
CA PRO A 27 6.57 1.64 -2.97
C PRO A 27 7.19 0.72 -1.90
N THR A 28 6.46 0.51 -0.80
CA THR A 28 6.91 -0.40 0.25
C THR A 28 6.74 -1.87 -0.18
N PRO A 29 7.47 -2.82 0.43
CA PRO A 29 7.33 -4.25 0.11
C PRO A 29 5.89 -4.78 0.26
N ALA A 30 5.10 -4.20 1.17
CA ALA A 30 3.72 -4.59 1.40
C ALA A 30 2.79 -4.39 0.19
N VAL A 31 3.15 -3.48 -0.72
CA VAL A 31 2.36 -3.13 -1.92
C VAL A 31 3.16 -3.25 -3.21
N CYS A 32 4.37 -3.76 -3.12
CA CYS A 32 5.24 -3.99 -4.27
C CYS A 32 5.78 -5.42 -4.22
N GLY A 33 6.81 -5.65 -3.45
CA GLY A 33 7.48 -6.93 -3.32
C GLY A 33 9.00 -6.78 -3.30
N LEU A 34 9.68 -7.92 -3.35
CA LEU A 34 11.13 -8.01 -3.36
C LEU A 34 11.60 -8.97 -4.46
N PRO A 35 12.65 -8.65 -5.22
CA PRO A 35 13.43 -7.39 -5.24
C PRO A 35 12.60 -6.20 -5.75
N LYS A 36 12.74 -5.05 -5.10
CA LYS A 36 11.87 -3.88 -5.32
C LYS A 36 11.81 -3.44 -6.79
N GLU A 37 12.95 -3.24 -7.43
CA GLU A 37 13.01 -2.67 -8.79
C GLU A 37 12.42 -3.62 -9.84
N ASP A 38 12.66 -4.92 -9.71
CA ASP A 38 12.14 -5.91 -10.65
C ASP A 38 10.62 -6.04 -10.53
N VAL A 39 10.13 -6.13 -9.29
CA VAL A 39 8.68 -6.21 -9.04
C VAL A 39 7.99 -4.91 -9.43
N ARG A 40 8.58 -3.75 -9.13
CA ARG A 40 8.05 -2.47 -9.57
C ARG A 40 7.92 -2.39 -11.09
N ARG A 41 8.94 -2.83 -11.82
CA ARG A 41 8.92 -2.89 -13.29
C ARG A 41 7.81 -3.81 -13.78
N PHE A 42 7.68 -4.99 -13.18
CA PHE A 42 6.61 -5.95 -13.50
C PHE A 42 5.22 -5.33 -13.31
N ILE A 43 4.98 -4.69 -12.17
CA ILE A 43 3.71 -4.02 -11.86
C ILE A 43 3.40 -2.96 -12.92
N LEU A 44 4.35 -2.08 -13.25
CA LEU A 44 4.17 -1.02 -14.24
C LEU A 44 3.89 -1.52 -15.65
N GLN A 45 4.34 -2.73 -15.98
CA GLN A 45 4.14 -3.35 -17.30
C GLN A 45 2.82 -4.12 -17.40
N ASN A 46 2.28 -4.60 -16.28
CA ASN A 46 1.16 -5.54 -16.28
C ASN A 46 -0.14 -4.97 -15.68
N GLU A 47 -0.08 -4.00 -14.79
CA GLU A 47 -1.30 -3.37 -14.28
C GLU A 47 -1.89 -2.41 -15.32
N CYS A 48 -3.16 -2.63 -15.64
CA CYS A 48 -3.87 -1.85 -16.66
C CYS A 48 -4.36 -0.50 -16.15
N THR A 49 -4.37 -0.29 -14.83
CA THR A 49 -4.91 0.92 -14.19
C THR A 49 -3.88 1.60 -13.30
N ALA A 50 -3.94 2.93 -13.25
CA ALA A 50 -3.08 3.68 -12.33
C ALA A 50 -3.56 3.50 -10.88
N ARG A 51 -2.63 3.21 -9.98
CA ARG A 51 -2.93 3.01 -8.55
C ARG A 51 -3.35 4.28 -7.82
N ARG A 52 -2.99 5.46 -8.34
CA ARG A 52 -3.27 6.78 -7.73
C ARG A 52 -2.88 6.83 -6.26
N TYR A 53 -3.84 6.93 -5.33
CA TYR A 53 -3.61 6.96 -3.88
C TYR A 53 -3.39 5.57 -3.27
N TYR A 54 -3.80 4.50 -3.96
CA TYR A 54 -3.52 3.15 -3.52
C TYR A 54 -2.01 2.88 -3.53
N SER A 55 -1.49 2.21 -2.53
CA SER A 55 -0.07 1.95 -2.27
C SER A 55 0.81 3.15 -1.92
N GLY A 56 0.24 4.35 -1.81
CA GLY A 56 0.92 5.55 -1.32
C GLY A 56 0.98 5.61 0.20
N PHE A 57 1.43 6.76 0.70
CA PHE A 57 1.40 7.08 2.13
C PHE A 57 0.24 8.02 2.44
N THR A 58 -0.47 7.72 3.52
CA THR A 58 -1.53 8.56 4.04
C THR A 58 -1.38 8.74 5.55
N GLY A 59 -1.80 9.88 6.07
CA GLY A 59 -1.76 10.14 7.51
C GLY A 59 -1.57 11.59 7.86
N ILE A 60 -1.23 11.84 9.12
CA ILE A 60 -1.04 13.17 9.67
C ILE A 60 0.46 13.52 9.63
N LEU A 61 0.79 14.58 8.93
CA LEU A 61 2.12 15.18 8.91
C LEU A 61 2.10 16.40 9.80
N ASN A 62 2.80 16.33 10.94
CA ASN A 62 2.93 17.47 11.85
C ASN A 62 4.41 17.81 12.06
N PRO A 63 4.89 18.94 11.50
CA PRO A 63 6.30 19.34 11.63
C PRO A 63 6.73 19.70 13.05
N GLU A 64 5.79 20.06 13.92
CA GLU A 64 6.03 20.52 15.29
C GLU A 64 5.77 19.42 16.35
N SER A 65 5.28 18.25 15.93
CA SER A 65 4.89 17.17 16.81
C SER A 65 5.11 15.81 16.11
N GLU A 66 4.43 14.77 16.60
CA GLU A 66 4.53 13.44 16.02
C GLU A 66 3.84 13.35 14.65
N THR A 67 4.49 12.69 13.72
CA THR A 67 3.99 12.39 12.38
C THR A 67 3.65 10.91 12.29
N HIS A 68 2.43 10.60 11.86
CA HIS A 68 1.95 9.23 11.68
C HIS A 68 1.53 9.02 10.22
N LEU A 69 2.32 8.24 9.50
CA LEU A 69 2.06 7.89 8.11
C LEU A 69 1.87 6.38 7.96
N TYR A 70 0.91 6.00 7.17
CA TYR A 70 0.54 4.62 6.90
C TYR A 70 0.57 4.34 5.40
N VAL A 71 0.86 3.10 5.02
CA VAL A 71 0.72 2.68 3.62
C VAL A 71 -0.76 2.45 3.31
N SER A 72 -1.24 3.05 2.23
CA SER A 72 -2.62 2.91 1.78
C SER A 72 -2.82 1.54 1.13
N LEU A 73 -3.24 0.55 1.94
CA LEU A 73 -3.44 -0.84 1.52
C LEU A 73 -4.84 -1.13 1.02
N ARG A 74 -5.82 -0.47 1.62
CA ARG A 74 -7.24 -0.56 1.28
C ARG A 74 -7.76 0.85 1.18
N CYS A 75 -8.23 1.24 0.03
CA CYS A 75 -8.79 2.57 -0.14
C CYS A 75 -9.96 2.55 -1.12
N MET A 76 -10.80 3.55 -1.00
CA MET A 76 -11.93 3.78 -1.85
C MET A 76 -11.80 5.18 -2.47
N GLU A 77 -11.95 5.24 -3.76
CA GLU A 77 -12.10 6.51 -4.48
C GLU A 77 -13.59 6.73 -4.80
N ILE A 78 -14.13 7.85 -4.38
CA ILE A 78 -15.52 8.23 -4.65
C ILE A 78 -15.49 9.38 -5.64
N LYS A 79 -16.06 9.16 -6.82
CA LYS A 79 -16.15 10.16 -7.88
C LYS A 79 -17.44 9.99 -8.69
N ASP A 80 -18.16 11.08 -8.90
CA ASP A 80 -19.35 11.11 -9.75
C ASP A 80 -20.36 10.00 -9.43
N HIS A 81 -20.61 9.76 -8.12
CA HIS A 81 -21.48 8.68 -7.60
C HIS A 81 -20.97 7.24 -7.87
N VAL A 82 -19.73 7.10 -8.28
CA VAL A 82 -19.07 5.80 -8.45
C VAL A 82 -18.03 5.61 -7.33
N CYS A 83 -18.04 4.44 -6.71
CA CYS A 83 -17.04 4.01 -5.74
C CYS A 83 -16.10 3.01 -6.40
N VAL A 84 -14.81 3.33 -6.44
CA VAL A 84 -13.76 2.42 -6.90
C VAL A 84 -12.98 1.93 -5.68
N LEU A 85 -13.07 0.63 -5.42
CA LEU A 85 -12.38 -0.01 -4.30
C LEU A 85 -11.03 -0.55 -4.76
N HIS A 86 -10.02 -0.38 -3.93
CA HIS A 86 -8.68 -0.90 -4.17
C HIS A 86 -8.27 -1.82 -3.02
N ALA A 87 -7.91 -3.04 -3.35
CA ALA A 87 -7.30 -4.01 -2.45
C ALA A 87 -6.24 -4.81 -3.19
N GLY A 88 -5.39 -5.51 -2.46
CA GLY A 88 -4.38 -6.39 -3.05
C GLY A 88 -3.90 -7.44 -2.08
N GLY A 89 -3.33 -8.51 -2.60
CA GLY A 89 -2.67 -9.57 -1.88
C GLY A 89 -1.18 -9.64 -2.18
N GLY A 90 -0.40 -10.25 -1.30
CA GLY A 90 1.00 -10.57 -1.52
C GLY A 90 1.13 -11.97 -2.10
N LEU A 91 1.68 -12.09 -3.29
CA LEU A 91 1.91 -13.37 -3.94
C LEU A 91 3.22 -14.02 -3.45
N LEU A 92 3.16 -15.27 -3.11
CA LEU A 92 4.29 -16.13 -2.76
C LEU A 92 4.43 -17.22 -3.80
N ARG A 93 5.56 -17.95 -3.74
CA ARG A 93 5.85 -19.04 -4.69
C ARG A 93 4.76 -20.11 -4.73
N ASP A 94 4.14 -20.38 -3.58
CA ASP A 94 3.13 -21.42 -3.40
C ASP A 94 1.70 -20.85 -3.37
N SER A 95 1.52 -19.59 -3.78
CA SER A 95 0.20 -18.97 -3.90
C SER A 95 -0.64 -19.67 -4.96
N ILE A 96 -1.91 -19.85 -4.66
CA ILE A 96 -2.92 -20.39 -5.56
C ILE A 96 -3.80 -19.25 -6.02
N GLU A 97 -3.87 -19.02 -7.32
CA GLU A 97 -4.53 -17.85 -7.94
C GLU A 97 -5.96 -17.63 -7.43
N GLU A 98 -6.77 -18.67 -7.40
CA GLU A 98 -8.15 -18.60 -6.95
C GLU A 98 -8.26 -18.12 -5.49
N LYS A 99 -7.38 -18.62 -4.61
CA LYS A 99 -7.37 -18.26 -3.20
C LYS A 99 -6.92 -16.82 -2.97
N GLU A 100 -5.93 -16.38 -3.73
CA GLU A 100 -5.45 -14.99 -3.67
C GLU A 100 -6.51 -14.03 -4.18
N TRP A 101 -7.25 -14.42 -5.22
CA TRP A 101 -8.39 -13.65 -5.71
C TRP A 101 -9.50 -13.56 -4.65
N GLU A 102 -9.93 -14.67 -4.08
CA GLU A 102 -10.92 -14.70 -3.00
C GLU A 102 -10.51 -13.84 -1.80
N GLU A 103 -9.20 -13.85 -1.46
CA GLU A 103 -8.68 -13.00 -0.39
C GLU A 103 -8.79 -11.51 -0.73
N THR A 104 -8.53 -11.10 -1.97
CA THR A 104 -8.69 -9.71 -2.38
C THR A 104 -10.16 -9.27 -2.37
N GLU A 105 -11.07 -10.13 -2.81
CA GLU A 105 -12.52 -9.87 -2.73
C GLU A 105 -12.98 -9.69 -1.27
N ALA A 106 -12.58 -10.61 -0.38
CA ALA A 106 -12.89 -10.50 1.06
C ALA A 106 -12.33 -9.23 1.71
N LYS A 107 -11.16 -8.75 1.25
CA LYS A 107 -10.59 -7.48 1.71
C LYS A 107 -11.41 -6.27 1.24
N MET A 108 -12.06 -6.33 0.08
CA MET A 108 -12.92 -5.26 -0.41
C MET A 108 -14.26 -5.20 0.33
N GLU A 109 -14.78 -6.33 0.82
CA GLU A 109 -16.01 -6.36 1.60
C GLU A 109 -15.94 -5.44 2.83
N THR A 110 -14.81 -5.41 3.53
CA THR A 110 -14.63 -4.51 4.68
C THR A 110 -14.76 -3.03 4.36
N MET A 111 -14.65 -2.66 3.08
CA MET A 111 -14.84 -1.28 2.63
C MET A 111 -16.26 -1.04 2.13
N LYS A 112 -16.91 -2.06 1.58
CA LYS A 112 -18.32 -1.99 1.18
C LYS A 112 -19.22 -1.78 2.38
N GLU A 113 -18.91 -2.40 3.53
CA GLU A 113 -19.63 -2.20 4.80
C GLU A 113 -19.68 -0.74 5.25
N LEU A 114 -18.76 0.11 4.79
CA LEU A 114 -18.76 1.55 5.09
C LEU A 114 -19.75 2.34 4.22
N LEU A 115 -20.33 1.72 3.20
CA LEU A 115 -21.27 2.36 2.27
C LEU A 115 -22.73 2.06 2.61
N GLU A 116 -22.96 1.14 3.55
CA GLU A 116 -24.29 0.78 4.07
C GLU A 116 -24.66 1.68 5.26
#